data_65abfa5a45c8bf230aeee16049a56738
#
_entry.id   65abfa5a45c8bf230aeee16049a56738
#
_cell.length_a   1.000
_cell.length_b   1.000
_cell.length_c   1.000
_cell.angle_alpha   90.00
_cell.angle_beta   90.00
_cell.angle_gamma   90.00
#
_symmetry.space_group_name_H-M   'P 1'
#
loop_
_entity.id
_entity.type
_entity.pdbx_description
1 polymer ?
#
loop_
_entity_poly.entity_id
_entity_poly.type
_entity_poly.pdbx_seq_one_letter_code
_entity_poly.pdbx_strand_id
1 'polypeptide(L)'
;LTMYAHQEEALLEIVAGSGQRGMHAGYNHRIDEHNREFESAGLKVLVIGNSFARDWANVLLESQWADKFELSYLPDPNRSDQLRARWAAADVVFWSEPAPEAIKLAGQDQSKLYVVGTKNFGKSAGIFYNRRGAGYFKQRVLPDGGFISANLQAKQFFGERYIDLMEPVMDTEGRVQVFTPSGKLISQDCRHLTRAGARYYAQLLSGRLDQILGKLNQPR
;
A
#
# COMPACT_ATOMS: atom_id res chain seq x y z
N LEU A 1 -12.32 29.67 12.85
CA LEU A 1 -12.57 28.54 13.76
C LEU A 1 -12.51 27.19 13.04
N THR A 2 -13.02 27.08 11.81
CA THR A 2 -12.98 25.84 10.99
C THR A 2 -11.57 25.41 10.57
N MET A 3 -10.61 26.32 10.47
CA MET A 3 -9.24 26.04 10.07
C MET A 3 -8.44 25.25 11.12
N TYR A 4 -8.76 25.44 12.40
CA TYR A 4 -8.13 24.70 13.50
C TYR A 4 -8.71 23.31 13.69
N ALA A 5 -9.99 23.10 13.40
CA ALA A 5 -10.65 21.82 13.58
C ALA A 5 -10.07 20.72 12.68
N HIS A 6 -9.76 21.02 11.41
CA HIS A 6 -9.14 20.05 10.51
C HIS A 6 -7.67 19.76 10.84
N GLN A 7 -6.96 20.73 11.41
CA GLN A 7 -5.59 20.51 11.92
C GLN A 7 -5.62 19.72 13.22
N GLU A 8 -6.59 19.93 14.09
CA GLU A 8 -6.79 19.15 15.31
C GLU A 8 -7.16 17.70 14.98
N GLU A 9 -8.04 17.44 14.03
CA GLU A 9 -8.35 16.08 13.61
C GLU A 9 -7.13 15.33 13.04
N ALA A 10 -6.33 15.99 12.19
CA ALA A 10 -5.09 15.40 11.67
C ALA A 10 -4.05 15.21 12.78
N LEU A 11 -3.94 16.16 13.71
CA LEU A 11 -3.11 16.06 14.91
C LEU A 11 -3.62 14.97 15.87
N LEU A 12 -4.91 14.84 16.06
CA LEU A 12 -5.53 13.80 16.87
C LEU A 12 -5.33 12.41 16.25
N GLU A 13 -5.42 12.28 14.93
CA GLU A 13 -5.06 11.03 14.23
C GLU A 13 -3.58 10.69 14.42
N ILE A 14 -2.68 11.68 14.44
CA ILE A 14 -1.25 11.51 14.69
C ILE A 14 -0.99 11.18 16.16
N VAL A 15 -1.60 11.92 17.08
CA VAL A 15 -1.40 11.76 18.53
C VAL A 15 -2.06 10.47 19.03
N ALA A 16 -3.24 10.13 18.55
CA ALA A 16 -3.88 8.85 18.84
C ALA A 16 -3.06 7.66 18.33
N GLY A 17 -2.31 7.86 17.23
CA GLY A 17 -1.37 6.86 16.71
C GLY A 17 -0.08 6.71 17.53
N SER A 18 0.32 7.71 18.32
CA SER A 18 1.60 7.74 19.05
C SER A 18 1.53 7.28 20.51
N GLY A 19 0.35 7.20 21.10
CA GLY A 19 0.17 6.80 22.51
C GLY A 19 -0.67 5.54 22.65
N GLN A 20 -0.13 4.49 23.26
CA GLN A 20 -0.80 3.23 23.54
C GLN A 20 -1.52 2.62 22.33
N ARG A 21 -0.95 1.63 21.65
CA ARG A 21 -1.62 0.84 20.58
C ARG A 21 -2.79 1.60 19.93
N GLY A 22 -2.49 2.81 19.45
CA GLY A 22 -3.49 3.76 18.99
C GLY A 22 -4.23 3.24 17.75
N MET A 23 -5.26 3.94 17.29
CA MET A 23 -6.10 3.55 16.13
C MET A 23 -5.29 3.15 14.90
N HIS A 24 -4.12 3.78 14.68
CA HIS A 24 -3.23 3.43 13.56
C HIS A 24 -2.55 2.07 13.79
N ALA A 25 -2.08 1.78 15.00
CA ALA A 25 -1.49 0.48 15.32
C ALA A 25 -2.55 -0.63 15.23
N GLY A 26 -3.73 -0.42 15.79
CA GLY A 26 -4.85 -1.36 15.69
C GLY A 26 -5.28 -1.59 14.24
N TYR A 27 -5.34 -0.52 13.44
CA TYR A 27 -5.64 -0.61 12.00
C TYR A 27 -4.64 -1.48 11.24
N ASN A 28 -3.36 -1.34 11.54
CA ASN A 28 -2.32 -2.13 10.91
C ASN A 28 -2.26 -3.56 11.42
N HIS A 29 -2.52 -3.79 12.72
CA HIS A 29 -2.52 -5.12 13.32
C HIS A 29 -3.62 -6.04 12.78
N ARG A 30 -4.72 -5.49 12.26
CA ARG A 30 -5.75 -6.31 11.62
C ARG A 30 -5.21 -7.17 10.47
N ILE A 31 -4.13 -6.71 9.82
CA ILE A 31 -3.51 -7.47 8.73
C ILE A 31 -2.76 -8.70 9.24
N ASP A 32 -2.24 -8.66 10.47
CA ASP A 32 -1.53 -9.80 11.07
C ASP A 32 -2.47 -10.99 11.28
N GLU A 33 -3.78 -10.77 11.42
CA GLU A 33 -4.80 -11.83 11.50
C GLU A 33 -4.93 -12.63 10.19
N HIS A 34 -4.51 -12.04 9.06
CA HIS A 34 -4.46 -12.69 7.77
C HIS A 34 -3.17 -13.48 7.52
N ASN A 35 -2.25 -13.55 8.50
CA ASN A 35 -1.06 -14.39 8.38
C ASN A 35 -1.40 -15.88 8.58
N ARG A 36 -2.19 -16.41 7.68
CA ARG A 36 -2.69 -17.79 7.67
C ARG A 36 -2.81 -18.31 6.24
N GLU A 37 -2.97 -19.62 6.11
CA GLU A 37 -3.29 -20.29 4.86
C GLU A 37 -4.73 -19.97 4.43
N PHE A 38 -5.04 -20.24 3.17
CA PHE A 38 -6.39 -20.06 2.63
C PHE A 38 -7.32 -21.19 3.10
N GLU A 39 -8.54 -20.81 3.47
CA GLU A 39 -9.57 -21.73 3.98
C GLU A 39 -10.78 -21.80 3.03
N SER A 40 -11.02 -20.74 2.23
CA SER A 40 -12.20 -20.67 1.36
C SER A 40 -11.93 -21.20 -0.05
N ALA A 41 -13.02 -21.45 -0.79
CA ALA A 41 -12.98 -21.80 -2.21
C ALA A 41 -13.00 -20.57 -3.15
N GLY A 42 -13.13 -19.35 -2.59
CA GLY A 42 -13.22 -18.11 -3.37
C GLY A 42 -11.89 -17.66 -3.98
N LEU A 43 -11.89 -16.45 -4.51
CA LEU A 43 -10.69 -15.81 -5.05
C LEU A 43 -9.63 -15.63 -3.94
N LYS A 44 -8.42 -16.14 -4.17
CA LYS A 44 -7.33 -16.20 -3.20
C LYS A 44 -6.24 -15.20 -3.53
N VAL A 45 -6.06 -14.24 -2.66
CA VAL A 45 -5.06 -13.16 -2.80
C VAL A 45 -3.96 -13.32 -1.78
N LEU A 46 -2.74 -13.56 -2.24
CA LEU A 46 -1.54 -13.61 -1.38
C LEU A 46 -0.82 -12.27 -1.44
N VAL A 47 -0.51 -11.69 -0.28
CA VAL A 47 0.31 -10.48 -0.15
C VAL A 47 1.58 -10.84 0.61
N ILE A 48 2.75 -10.53 0.03
CA ILE A 48 4.06 -10.91 0.56
C ILE A 48 4.91 -9.67 0.79
N GLY A 49 5.60 -9.64 1.93
CA GLY A 49 6.61 -8.64 2.27
C GLY A 49 6.35 -7.97 3.62
N ASN A 50 7.19 -6.98 3.91
CA ASN A 50 7.23 -6.26 5.18
C ASN A 50 6.04 -5.29 5.40
N SER A 51 6.25 -4.24 6.17
CA SER A 51 5.24 -3.21 6.46
C SER A 51 4.67 -2.50 5.21
N PHE A 52 5.41 -2.46 4.10
CA PHE A 52 4.89 -1.91 2.84
C PHE A 52 3.86 -2.86 2.19
N ALA A 53 4.09 -4.17 2.28
CA ALA A 53 3.11 -5.17 1.87
C ALA A 53 1.85 -5.12 2.75
N ARG A 54 2.02 -4.87 4.06
CA ARG A 54 0.90 -4.63 4.97
C ARG A 54 0.07 -3.41 4.57
N ASP A 55 0.70 -2.32 4.15
CA ASP A 55 0.00 -1.16 3.60
C ASP A 55 -0.80 -1.53 2.34
N TRP A 56 -0.22 -2.34 1.46
CA TRP A 56 -0.91 -2.82 0.27
C TRP A 56 -2.11 -3.70 0.62
N ALA A 57 -1.98 -4.60 1.58
CA ALA A 57 -3.09 -5.39 2.11
C ALA A 57 -4.22 -4.48 2.64
N ASN A 58 -3.87 -3.39 3.33
CA ASN A 58 -4.83 -2.38 3.74
C ASN A 58 -5.53 -1.71 2.55
N VAL A 59 -4.81 -1.38 1.47
CA VAL A 59 -5.41 -0.82 0.25
C VAL A 59 -6.42 -1.79 -0.37
N LEU A 60 -6.09 -3.07 -0.46
CA LEU A 60 -6.99 -4.11 -0.96
C LEU A 60 -8.26 -4.22 -0.10
N LEU A 61 -8.13 -4.23 1.23
CA LEU A 61 -9.24 -4.32 2.17
C LEU A 61 -10.09 -3.03 2.27
N GLU A 62 -9.62 -1.90 1.77
CA GLU A 62 -10.38 -0.65 1.66
C GLU A 62 -10.93 -0.43 0.23
N SER A 63 -10.70 -1.37 -0.70
CA SER A 63 -11.18 -1.30 -2.09
C SER A 63 -12.58 -1.91 -2.26
N GLN A 64 -13.18 -1.70 -3.44
CA GLN A 64 -14.43 -2.35 -3.84
C GLN A 64 -14.35 -3.87 -3.96
N TRP A 65 -13.18 -4.45 -3.77
CA TRP A 65 -12.90 -5.87 -3.83
C TRP A 65 -12.84 -6.54 -2.46
N ALA A 66 -12.88 -5.80 -1.35
CA ALA A 66 -12.62 -6.27 0.01
C ALA A 66 -13.36 -7.57 0.38
N ASP A 67 -14.65 -7.65 0.02
CA ASP A 67 -15.51 -8.80 0.36
C ASP A 67 -15.54 -9.89 -0.75
N LYS A 68 -14.69 -9.79 -1.76
CA LYS A 68 -14.70 -10.66 -2.94
C LYS A 68 -13.50 -11.60 -3.03
N PHE A 69 -12.61 -11.54 -2.07
CA PHE A 69 -11.43 -12.41 -2.01
C PHE A 69 -11.10 -12.80 -0.58
N GLU A 70 -10.38 -13.88 -0.45
CA GLU A 70 -9.71 -14.26 0.78
C GLU A 70 -8.27 -13.75 0.75
N LEU A 71 -7.86 -13.02 1.80
CA LEU A 71 -6.51 -12.48 1.94
C LEU A 71 -5.65 -13.44 2.78
N SER A 72 -4.48 -13.78 2.26
CA SER A 72 -3.37 -14.36 3.02
C SER A 72 -2.20 -13.37 3.01
N TYR A 73 -1.67 -13.02 4.18
CA TYR A 73 -0.52 -12.12 4.33
C TYR A 73 0.69 -12.89 4.84
N LEU A 74 1.81 -12.82 4.13
CA LEU A 74 3.08 -13.44 4.51
C LEU A 74 4.14 -12.35 4.74
N PRO A 75 4.41 -11.97 6.01
CA PRO A 75 5.36 -10.88 6.31
C PRO A 75 6.82 -11.24 6.07
N ASP A 76 7.16 -12.52 6.15
CA ASP A 76 8.53 -13.01 5.97
C ASP A 76 8.61 -14.04 4.82
N PRO A 77 9.15 -13.63 3.66
CA PRO A 77 9.29 -14.52 2.50
C PRO A 77 10.35 -15.62 2.67
N ASN A 78 11.21 -15.54 3.71
CA ASN A 78 12.23 -16.55 3.98
C ASN A 78 11.64 -17.86 4.55
N ARG A 79 10.39 -17.84 4.94
CA ARG A 79 9.64 -19.07 5.33
C ARG A 79 9.26 -19.87 4.08
N SER A 80 10.25 -20.55 3.51
CA SER A 80 10.17 -21.17 2.17
C SER A 80 8.99 -22.14 2.00
N ASP A 81 8.63 -22.92 3.02
CA ASP A 81 7.53 -23.89 2.92
C ASP A 81 6.17 -23.20 2.91
N GLN A 82 5.99 -22.22 3.80
CA GLN A 82 4.77 -21.40 3.82
C GLN A 82 4.62 -20.58 2.54
N LEU A 83 5.72 -20.02 2.02
CA LEU A 83 5.72 -19.29 0.76
C LEU A 83 5.26 -20.19 -0.39
N ARG A 84 5.84 -21.39 -0.53
CA ARG A 84 5.47 -22.33 -1.60
C ARG A 84 4.02 -22.76 -1.50
N ALA A 85 3.57 -23.17 -0.33
CA ALA A 85 2.20 -23.65 -0.12
C ALA A 85 1.17 -22.56 -0.44
N ARG A 86 1.34 -21.35 0.13
CA ARG A 86 0.40 -20.24 -0.10
C ARG A 86 0.43 -19.72 -1.52
N TRP A 87 1.62 -19.66 -2.16
CA TRP A 87 1.75 -19.26 -3.57
C TRP A 87 1.05 -20.24 -4.50
N ALA A 88 1.25 -21.54 -4.31
CA ALA A 88 0.59 -22.56 -5.10
C ALA A 88 -0.94 -22.46 -5.01
N ALA A 89 -1.47 -22.17 -3.83
CA ALA A 89 -2.90 -22.04 -3.56
C ALA A 89 -3.50 -20.71 -4.06
N ALA A 90 -2.70 -19.63 -4.19
CA ALA A 90 -3.17 -18.31 -4.57
C ALA A 90 -3.58 -18.23 -6.05
N ASP A 91 -4.59 -17.43 -6.36
CA ASP A 91 -4.96 -17.05 -7.72
C ASP A 91 -4.13 -15.84 -8.19
N VAL A 92 -3.76 -14.95 -7.27
CA VAL A 92 -2.89 -13.79 -7.52
C VAL A 92 -1.96 -13.55 -6.33
N VAL A 93 -0.77 -13.10 -6.63
CA VAL A 93 0.27 -12.78 -5.66
C VAL A 93 0.72 -11.34 -5.83
N PHE A 94 0.64 -10.56 -4.76
CA PHE A 94 1.21 -9.24 -4.67
C PHE A 94 2.45 -9.28 -3.79
N TRP A 95 3.60 -8.92 -4.34
CA TRP A 95 4.85 -8.84 -3.60
C TRP A 95 5.33 -7.40 -3.53
N SER A 96 5.48 -6.88 -2.32
CA SER A 96 5.95 -5.51 -2.09
C SER A 96 7.43 -5.51 -1.70
N GLU A 97 8.22 -4.65 -2.34
CA GLU A 97 9.65 -4.43 -2.11
C GLU A 97 10.59 -5.65 -2.25
N PRO A 98 10.41 -6.54 -3.19
CA PRO A 98 11.38 -7.59 -3.40
C PRO A 98 12.57 -7.08 -4.22
N ALA A 99 13.74 -7.57 -3.92
CA ALA A 99 14.81 -7.58 -4.91
C ALA A 99 14.41 -8.53 -6.06
N PRO A 100 14.62 -8.18 -7.33
CA PRO A 100 14.30 -9.05 -8.47
C PRO A 100 14.86 -10.46 -8.36
N GLU A 101 16.04 -10.59 -7.77
CA GLU A 101 16.71 -11.88 -7.52
C GLU A 101 15.94 -12.76 -6.54
N ALA A 102 15.36 -12.18 -5.50
CA ALA A 102 14.56 -12.94 -4.52
C ALA A 102 13.33 -13.57 -5.18
N ILE A 103 12.69 -12.86 -6.11
CA ILE A 103 11.55 -13.38 -6.88
C ILE A 103 11.96 -14.53 -7.79
N LYS A 104 13.13 -14.44 -8.45
CA LYS A 104 13.67 -15.51 -9.31
C LYS A 104 13.96 -16.78 -8.52
N LEU A 105 14.46 -16.63 -7.30
CA LEU A 105 14.78 -17.75 -6.41
C LEU A 105 13.53 -18.43 -5.82
N ALA A 106 12.37 -17.78 -5.87
CA ALA A 106 11.13 -18.36 -5.35
C ALA A 106 10.68 -19.64 -6.10
N GLY A 107 11.17 -19.87 -7.34
CA GLY A 107 10.88 -21.09 -8.12
C GLY A 107 9.38 -21.31 -8.41
N GLN A 108 8.56 -20.25 -8.30
CA GLN A 108 7.12 -20.31 -8.37
C GLN A 108 6.59 -19.83 -9.72
N ASP A 109 5.33 -20.14 -10.01
CA ASP A 109 4.63 -19.61 -11.18
C ASP A 109 4.51 -18.08 -11.09
N GLN A 110 5.37 -17.39 -11.83
CA GLN A 110 5.40 -15.93 -11.87
C GLN A 110 4.24 -15.34 -12.68
N SER A 111 3.42 -16.16 -13.35
CA SER A 111 2.26 -15.67 -14.09
C SER A 111 1.22 -15.00 -13.20
N LYS A 112 1.18 -15.39 -11.93
CA LYS A 112 0.28 -14.85 -10.90
C LYS A 112 0.83 -13.60 -10.20
N LEU A 113 2.12 -13.24 -10.43
CA LEU A 113 2.83 -12.23 -9.67
C LEU A 113 2.56 -10.82 -10.19
N TYR A 114 2.24 -9.93 -9.26
CA TYR A 114 2.32 -8.48 -9.40
C TYR A 114 3.26 -7.91 -8.35
N VAL A 115 4.14 -7.01 -8.76
CA VAL A 115 5.07 -6.34 -7.86
C VAL A 115 4.50 -4.99 -7.48
N VAL A 116 4.31 -4.78 -6.19
CA VAL A 116 3.81 -3.51 -5.65
C VAL A 116 4.97 -2.61 -5.34
N GLY A 117 5.00 -1.47 -5.97
CA GLY A 117 6.07 -0.50 -5.89
C GLY A 117 6.19 0.16 -4.52
N THR A 118 7.31 0.83 -4.38
CA THR A 118 7.58 1.67 -3.20
C THR A 118 6.77 2.95 -3.23
N LYS A 119 6.73 3.65 -2.09
CA LYS A 119 6.13 4.96 -1.93
C LYS A 119 6.96 5.80 -0.96
N ASN A 120 7.00 7.10 -1.18
CA ASN A 120 7.68 8.04 -0.31
C ASN A 120 7.01 9.40 -0.35
N PHE A 121 6.78 10.00 0.82
CA PHE A 121 6.10 11.27 1.00
C PHE A 121 7.04 12.34 1.59
N GLY A 122 8.29 12.35 1.13
CA GLY A 122 9.33 13.29 1.54
C GLY A 122 10.28 12.73 2.61
N LYS A 123 11.15 13.61 3.12
CA LYS A 123 12.21 13.24 4.07
C LYS A 123 11.82 13.37 5.53
N SER A 124 10.76 14.12 5.83
CA SER A 124 10.36 14.42 7.20
C SER A 124 8.87 14.67 7.30
N ALA A 125 8.23 14.00 8.25
CA ALA A 125 6.84 14.24 8.61
C ALA A 125 6.60 15.68 9.14
N GLY A 126 7.62 16.35 9.62
CA GLY A 126 7.56 17.74 10.14
C GLY A 126 7.11 18.78 9.12
N ILE A 127 7.15 18.47 7.81
CA ILE A 127 6.68 19.38 6.76
C ILE A 127 5.19 19.73 6.92
N PHE A 128 4.41 18.85 7.50
CA PHE A 128 2.97 19.04 7.74
C PHE A 128 2.68 20.19 8.71
N TYR A 129 3.64 20.54 9.54
CA TYR A 129 3.51 21.59 10.56
C TYR A 129 3.99 22.96 10.09
N ASN A 130 4.83 23.02 9.04
CA ASN A 130 5.52 24.24 8.64
C ASN A 130 4.70 25.15 7.71
N ARG A 131 3.67 24.62 7.07
CA ARG A 131 2.81 25.37 6.15
C ARG A 131 1.38 25.38 6.65
N ARG A 132 1.07 26.31 7.54
CA ARG A 132 -0.28 26.52 8.07
C ARG A 132 -1.00 27.54 7.22
N GLY A 133 -2.14 27.21 6.67
CA GLY A 133 -2.98 28.13 5.89
C GLY A 133 -4.12 27.40 5.21
N ALA A 134 -5.07 28.13 4.63
CA ALA A 134 -6.28 27.58 4.00
C ALA A 134 -6.01 26.57 2.86
N GLY A 135 -4.80 26.48 2.36
CA GLY A 135 -4.38 25.56 1.29
C GLY A 135 -3.47 24.43 1.76
N TYR A 136 -3.35 24.16 3.06
CA TYR A 136 -2.38 23.19 3.59
C TYR A 136 -2.50 21.79 2.94
N PHE A 137 -3.71 21.34 2.66
CA PHE A 137 -3.99 20.03 2.06
C PHE A 137 -3.55 19.92 0.59
N LYS A 138 -3.23 21.04 -0.06
CA LYS A 138 -2.65 21.08 -1.41
C LYS A 138 -1.14 20.95 -1.42
N GLN A 139 -0.50 20.81 -0.25
CA GLN A 139 0.94 20.66 -0.16
C GLN A 139 1.42 19.42 -0.90
N ARG A 140 2.55 19.59 -1.58
CA ARG A 140 3.27 18.54 -2.26
C ARG A 140 4.74 18.59 -1.86
N VAL A 141 5.39 17.46 -1.86
CA VAL A 141 6.78 17.31 -1.47
C VAL A 141 7.54 16.50 -2.52
N LEU A 142 8.83 16.76 -2.64
CA LEU A 142 9.72 15.90 -3.43
C LEU A 142 9.97 14.60 -2.63
N PRO A 143 9.73 13.44 -3.23
CA PRO A 143 10.18 12.18 -2.67
C PRO A 143 11.69 12.14 -2.53
N ASP A 144 12.20 11.26 -1.71
CA ASP A 144 13.63 10.97 -1.67
C ASP A 144 14.07 10.32 -3.01
N GLY A 145 15.19 10.81 -3.57
CA GLY A 145 15.65 10.40 -4.89
C GLY A 145 15.94 8.91 -5.03
N GLY A 146 16.35 8.26 -3.95
CA GLY A 146 16.54 6.81 -3.93
C GLY A 146 15.26 6.02 -4.22
N PHE A 147 14.12 6.49 -3.70
CA PHE A 147 12.81 5.87 -3.97
C PHE A 147 12.36 6.09 -5.41
N ILE A 148 12.62 7.26 -5.98
CA ILE A 148 12.30 7.53 -7.39
C ILE A 148 13.08 6.59 -8.30
N SER A 149 14.40 6.47 -8.08
CA SER A 149 15.25 5.59 -8.89
C SER A 149 14.83 4.12 -8.78
N ALA A 150 14.58 3.63 -7.57
CA ALA A 150 14.10 2.27 -7.34
C ALA A 150 12.75 1.99 -8.02
N ASN A 151 11.81 2.96 -7.95
CA ASN A 151 10.51 2.87 -8.60
C ASN A 151 10.64 2.75 -10.12
N LEU A 152 11.47 3.60 -10.74
CA LEU A 152 11.70 3.58 -12.18
C LEU A 152 12.34 2.27 -12.65
N GLN A 153 13.36 1.78 -11.94
CA GLN A 153 14.02 0.51 -12.26
C GLN A 153 13.04 -0.66 -12.16
N ALA A 154 12.26 -0.73 -11.09
CA ALA A 154 11.28 -1.78 -10.90
C ALA A 154 10.17 -1.72 -11.97
N LYS A 155 9.66 -0.53 -12.29
CA LYS A 155 8.67 -0.32 -13.36
C LYS A 155 9.19 -0.79 -14.71
N GLN A 156 10.45 -0.47 -15.04
CA GLN A 156 11.09 -0.91 -16.27
C GLN A 156 11.28 -2.43 -16.33
N PHE A 157 11.62 -3.06 -15.20
CA PHE A 157 11.87 -4.49 -15.13
C PHE A 157 10.58 -5.33 -15.19
N PHE A 158 9.55 -4.95 -14.43
CA PHE A 158 8.31 -5.72 -14.29
C PHE A 158 7.21 -5.32 -15.29
N GLY A 159 7.33 -4.15 -15.95
CA GLY A 159 6.38 -3.69 -16.95
C GLY A 159 4.94 -3.63 -16.42
N GLU A 160 4.02 -4.26 -17.15
CA GLU A 160 2.60 -4.30 -16.79
C GLU A 160 2.29 -5.03 -15.47
N ARG A 161 3.23 -5.79 -14.94
CA ARG A 161 3.09 -6.47 -13.64
C ARG A 161 3.50 -5.59 -12.46
N TYR A 162 3.98 -4.38 -12.74
CA TYR A 162 4.31 -3.40 -11.72
C TYR A 162 3.10 -2.55 -11.35
N ILE A 163 2.88 -2.37 -10.06
CA ILE A 163 1.87 -1.46 -9.52
C ILE A 163 2.61 -0.28 -8.93
N ASP A 164 2.62 0.83 -9.68
CA ASP A 164 3.26 2.07 -9.27
C ASP A 164 2.41 2.79 -8.22
N LEU A 165 2.97 3.01 -7.03
CA LEU A 165 2.31 3.74 -5.95
C LEU A 165 2.71 5.22 -5.87
N MET A 166 3.70 5.65 -6.65
CA MET A 166 4.14 7.05 -6.67
C MET A 166 3.44 7.85 -7.78
N GLU A 167 3.34 7.29 -8.98
CA GLU A 167 2.75 7.95 -10.14
C GLU A 167 1.33 8.49 -9.88
N PRO A 168 0.39 7.76 -9.25
CA PRO A 168 -0.98 8.24 -9.05
C PRO A 168 -1.10 9.50 -8.17
N VAL A 169 -0.09 9.79 -7.37
CA VAL A 169 -0.06 10.94 -6.45
C VAL A 169 0.97 11.99 -6.84
N MET A 170 1.70 11.78 -7.94
CA MET A 170 2.80 12.64 -8.40
C MET A 170 2.29 13.67 -9.41
N ASP A 171 2.80 14.90 -9.33
CA ASP A 171 2.57 15.93 -10.33
C ASP A 171 3.67 15.93 -11.42
N THR A 172 3.52 16.81 -12.41
CA THR A 172 4.47 16.97 -13.52
C THR A 172 5.86 17.47 -13.08
N GLU A 173 5.96 18.00 -11.86
CA GLU A 173 7.25 18.43 -11.27
C GLU A 173 7.88 17.33 -10.40
N GLY A 174 7.30 16.13 -10.40
CA GLY A 174 7.80 15.00 -9.62
C GLY A 174 7.50 15.09 -8.11
N ARG A 175 6.56 15.96 -7.71
CA ARG A 175 6.17 16.13 -6.30
C ARG A 175 4.93 15.30 -5.99
N VAL A 176 4.92 14.63 -4.86
CA VAL A 176 3.80 13.80 -4.40
C VAL A 176 2.90 14.55 -3.43
N GLN A 177 1.61 14.20 -3.45
CA GLN A 177 0.63 14.66 -2.46
C GLN A 177 0.96 14.08 -1.09
N VAL A 178 0.76 14.88 -0.04
CA VAL A 178 0.89 14.44 1.36
C VAL A 178 -0.46 14.37 2.08
N PHE A 179 -1.49 15.00 1.51
CA PHE A 179 -2.87 14.96 1.98
C PHE A 179 -3.79 14.42 0.90
N THR A 180 -4.83 13.72 1.31
CA THR A 180 -5.96 13.37 0.44
C THR A 180 -6.72 14.66 0.03
N PRO A 181 -7.57 14.63 -1.00
CA PRO A 181 -8.43 15.77 -1.35
C PRO A 181 -9.34 16.25 -0.21
N SER A 182 -9.67 15.36 0.74
CA SER A 182 -10.44 15.69 1.94
C SER A 182 -9.60 16.24 3.11
N GLY A 183 -8.30 16.49 2.87
CA GLY A 183 -7.39 17.08 3.86
C GLY A 183 -6.87 16.13 4.93
N LYS A 184 -7.00 14.81 4.74
CA LYS A 184 -6.44 13.80 5.64
C LYS A 184 -5.02 13.43 5.24
N LEU A 185 -4.15 13.12 6.20
CA LEU A 185 -2.80 12.67 5.92
C LEU A 185 -2.81 11.33 5.17
N ILE A 186 -2.03 11.24 4.10
CA ILE A 186 -1.79 9.98 3.37
C ILE A 186 -0.83 9.10 4.15
N SER A 187 0.21 9.70 4.75
CA SER A 187 1.22 9.00 5.56
C SER A 187 1.56 9.82 6.80
N GLN A 188 1.85 9.16 7.93
CA GLN A 188 2.27 9.82 9.16
C GLN A 188 3.80 9.97 9.27
N ASP A 189 4.53 9.06 8.65
CA ASP A 189 5.99 8.92 8.77
C ASP A 189 6.72 8.97 7.43
N CYS A 190 6.08 9.53 6.40
CA CYS A 190 6.57 9.63 5.03
C CYS A 190 6.66 8.30 4.27
N ARG A 191 6.28 7.18 4.85
CA ARG A 191 6.40 5.84 4.26
C ARG A 191 5.14 5.00 4.36
N HIS A 192 4.58 4.87 5.57
CA HIS A 192 3.44 4.00 5.83
C HIS A 192 2.11 4.74 5.64
N LEU A 193 1.12 4.05 5.11
CA LEU A 193 -0.20 4.62 4.86
C LEU A 193 -1.02 4.72 6.15
N THR A 194 -1.70 5.83 6.30
CA THR A 194 -2.85 5.92 7.21
C THR A 194 -4.05 5.19 6.62
N ARG A 195 -5.11 4.99 7.39
CA ARG A 195 -6.37 4.47 6.85
C ARG A 195 -6.93 5.36 5.73
N ALA A 196 -6.86 6.68 5.90
CA ALA A 196 -7.28 7.63 4.87
C ALA A 196 -6.42 7.51 3.61
N GLY A 197 -5.11 7.32 3.77
CA GLY A 197 -4.18 7.05 2.68
C GLY A 197 -4.49 5.75 1.96
N ALA A 198 -4.74 4.66 2.69
CA ALA A 198 -5.09 3.37 2.09
C ALA A 198 -6.39 3.45 1.27
N ARG A 199 -7.44 4.11 1.79
CA ARG A 199 -8.69 4.38 1.07
C ARG A 199 -8.47 5.21 -0.18
N TYR A 200 -7.64 6.23 -0.09
CA TYR A 200 -7.32 7.08 -1.23
C TYR A 200 -6.60 6.31 -2.33
N TYR A 201 -5.61 5.48 -1.98
CA TYR A 201 -4.96 4.60 -2.95
C TYR A 201 -5.92 3.56 -3.54
N ALA A 202 -6.84 3.01 -2.76
CA ALA A 202 -7.87 2.11 -3.26
C ALA A 202 -8.74 2.76 -4.34
N GLN A 203 -9.07 4.05 -4.18
CA GLN A 203 -9.81 4.83 -5.18
C GLN A 203 -8.95 5.13 -6.43
N LEU A 204 -7.71 5.61 -6.25
CA LEU A 204 -6.81 5.93 -7.35
C LEU A 204 -6.48 4.71 -8.22
N LEU A 205 -6.37 3.55 -7.61
CA LEU A 205 -6.01 2.29 -8.26
C LEU A 205 -7.21 1.40 -8.60
N SER A 206 -8.43 1.89 -8.44
CA SER A 206 -9.66 1.09 -8.66
C SER A 206 -9.68 0.41 -10.03
N GLY A 207 -9.41 1.15 -11.10
CA GLY A 207 -9.36 0.60 -12.46
C GLY A 207 -8.24 -0.45 -12.63
N ARG A 208 -7.11 -0.28 -11.93
CA ARG A 208 -6.03 -1.27 -11.95
C ARG A 208 -6.41 -2.55 -11.21
N LEU A 209 -7.06 -2.40 -10.07
CA LEU A 209 -7.59 -3.54 -9.31
C LEU A 209 -8.67 -4.30 -10.11
N ASP A 210 -9.54 -3.60 -10.83
CA ASP A 210 -10.54 -4.20 -11.71
C ASP A 210 -9.89 -5.02 -12.85
N GLN A 211 -8.81 -4.51 -13.43
CA GLN A 211 -8.06 -5.24 -14.47
C GLN A 211 -7.42 -6.52 -13.93
N ILE A 212 -6.94 -6.52 -12.69
CA ILE A 212 -6.25 -7.68 -12.09
C ILE A 212 -7.26 -8.66 -11.51
N LEU A 213 -8.10 -8.21 -10.58
CA LEU A 213 -9.00 -9.07 -9.81
C LEU A 213 -10.26 -9.43 -10.58
N GLY A 214 -10.75 -8.51 -11.44
CA GLY A 214 -11.96 -8.74 -12.23
C GLY A 214 -11.81 -9.87 -13.25
N LYS A 215 -10.62 -10.04 -13.83
CA LYS A 215 -10.32 -11.16 -14.74
C LYS A 215 -10.36 -12.51 -14.04
N LEU A 216 -10.00 -12.55 -12.75
CA LEU A 216 -9.92 -13.78 -11.96
C LEU A 216 -11.26 -14.16 -11.32
N ASN A 217 -12.15 -13.20 -11.14
CA ASN A 217 -13.47 -13.40 -10.52
C ASN A 217 -14.58 -13.73 -11.52
N GLN A 218 -14.26 -14.00 -12.79
CA GLN A 218 -15.24 -14.47 -13.75
C GLN A 218 -15.58 -15.94 -13.49
N PRO A 219 -16.85 -16.35 -13.53
CA PRO A 219 -17.21 -17.76 -13.39
C PRO A 219 -16.50 -18.55 -14.51
N ARG A 220 -15.77 -19.57 -14.09
CA ARG A 220 -15.14 -20.55 -14.99
C ARG A 220 -16.17 -21.47 -15.58
#